data_f1b41f3b78fb882042facaea67425992
#
_entry.id   f1b41f3b78fb882042facaea67425992
#
_cell.length_a   1.000
_cell.length_b   1.000
_cell.length_c   1.000
_cell.angle_alpha   90.00
_cell.angle_beta   90.00
_cell.angle_gamma   90.00
#
_symmetry.space_group_name_H-M   'P 1'
#
loop_
_entity.id
_entity.type
_entity.pdbx_description
1 polymer ?
#
loop_
_entity_poly.entity_id
_entity_poly.type
_entity_poly.pdbx_seq_one_letter_code
_entity_poly.pdbx_strand_id
1 'polypeptide(L)'
;MNTYRAGIDIGSTTVKLVLLDEEGKLLFGEYRRHCAHTQEALSALLREARERVGDCALRAKITGSGAINLAKALGIPFVQEVVAVADALRREAPQTDVAIELGGEDAKIIYFGTTLEERMNGVCAGGTGSFIDQMAALLQTDASGLDREAAHYQQIYPIAARCGVFAKTDIQPLINEGATKADLAASIFQAVVNQTISGLACGKPIRGHVAFLGGPLHFLPQLKAAFIRTLKLTDETTIDPENS
;
A
#
# COMPACT_ATOMS: atom_id res chain seq x y z
N MET A 1 -12.54 -33.86 -1.45
CA MET A 1 -12.76 -32.44 -1.68
C MET A 1 -11.47 -31.75 -1.24
N ASN A 2 -10.81 -31.00 -2.13
CA ASN A 2 -9.55 -30.32 -1.80
C ASN A 2 -9.80 -29.23 -0.76
N THR A 3 -8.88 -29.06 0.15
CA THR A 3 -8.94 -27.99 1.17
C THR A 3 -7.86 -26.96 0.86
N TYR A 4 -8.25 -25.70 0.64
CA TYR A 4 -7.33 -24.62 0.37
C TYR A 4 -7.32 -23.60 1.52
N ARG A 5 -6.22 -22.85 1.63
CA ARG A 5 -6.11 -21.74 2.60
C ARG A 5 -6.53 -20.46 1.90
N ALA A 6 -7.45 -19.72 2.53
CA ALA A 6 -7.93 -18.45 2.00
C ALA A 6 -7.49 -17.30 2.91
N GLY A 7 -6.88 -16.28 2.34
CA GLY A 7 -6.61 -15.00 2.97
C GLY A 7 -7.50 -13.91 2.36
N ILE A 8 -8.23 -13.20 3.20
CA ILE A 8 -9.10 -12.09 2.79
C ILE A 8 -8.60 -10.84 3.50
N ASP A 9 -8.31 -9.79 2.74
CA ASP A 9 -7.98 -8.48 3.28
C ASP A 9 -9.01 -7.46 2.81
N ILE A 10 -9.67 -6.80 3.76
CA ILE A 10 -10.65 -5.74 3.50
C ILE A 10 -10.12 -4.43 4.07
N GLY A 11 -9.41 -3.71 3.23
CA GLY A 11 -8.93 -2.37 3.55
C GLY A 11 -10.01 -1.30 3.36
N SER A 12 -9.64 -0.04 3.60
CA SER A 12 -10.53 1.13 3.45
C SER A 12 -11.01 1.36 2.02
N THR A 13 -10.19 1.01 1.01
CA THR A 13 -10.49 1.27 -0.41
C THR A 13 -10.53 0.01 -1.27
N THR A 14 -9.99 -1.11 -0.78
CA THR A 14 -9.74 -2.32 -1.57
C THR A 14 -10.10 -3.59 -0.84
N VAL A 15 -10.43 -4.63 -1.61
CA VAL A 15 -10.56 -6.02 -1.16
C VAL A 15 -9.52 -6.85 -1.89
N LYS A 16 -8.85 -7.72 -1.15
CA LYS A 16 -7.91 -8.70 -1.69
C LYS A 16 -8.36 -10.10 -1.29
N LEU A 17 -8.19 -11.05 -2.17
CA LEU A 17 -8.45 -12.47 -1.93
C LEU A 17 -7.29 -13.29 -2.47
N VAL A 18 -6.71 -14.13 -1.63
CA VAL A 18 -5.70 -15.11 -2.04
C VAL A 18 -6.15 -16.51 -1.66
N LEU A 19 -5.89 -17.48 -2.54
CA LEU A 19 -6.03 -18.91 -2.27
C LEU A 19 -4.68 -19.58 -2.44
N LEU A 20 -4.29 -20.35 -1.43
CA LEU A 20 -3.08 -21.16 -1.44
C LEU A 20 -3.46 -22.63 -1.31
N ASP A 21 -2.69 -23.53 -1.95
CA ASP A 21 -2.77 -24.95 -1.70
C ASP A 21 -2.17 -25.36 -0.33
N GLU A 22 -2.07 -26.65 -0.07
CA GLU A 22 -1.51 -27.17 1.19
C GLU A 22 -0.01 -26.91 1.30
N GLU A 23 0.70 -26.86 0.17
CA GLU A 23 2.12 -26.57 0.08
C GLU A 23 2.42 -25.06 0.16
N GLY A 24 1.40 -24.20 0.08
CA GLY A 24 1.53 -22.74 0.11
C GLY A 24 1.68 -22.08 -1.25
N LYS A 25 1.48 -22.82 -2.34
CA LYS A 25 1.52 -22.28 -3.70
C LYS A 25 0.27 -21.44 -3.98
N LEU A 26 0.45 -20.28 -4.59
CA LEU A 26 -0.61 -19.38 -5.00
C LEU A 26 -1.46 -20.01 -6.13
N LEU A 27 -2.74 -20.21 -5.87
CA LEU A 27 -3.71 -20.72 -6.85
C LEU A 27 -4.56 -19.59 -7.44
N PHE A 28 -4.89 -18.59 -6.62
CA PHE A 28 -5.66 -17.42 -6.97
C PHE A 28 -5.18 -16.23 -6.13
N GLY A 29 -4.99 -15.07 -6.76
CA GLY A 29 -4.66 -13.83 -6.08
C GLY A 29 -5.23 -12.66 -6.86
N GLU A 30 -6.11 -11.88 -6.23
CA GLU A 30 -6.75 -10.73 -6.85
C GLU A 30 -6.88 -9.56 -5.88
N TYR A 31 -6.68 -8.38 -6.43
CA TYR A 31 -6.78 -7.09 -5.76
C TYR A 31 -7.83 -6.24 -6.48
N ARG A 32 -8.82 -5.70 -5.74
CA ARG A 32 -9.91 -4.94 -6.34
C ARG A 32 -10.32 -3.75 -5.50
N ARG A 33 -10.48 -2.57 -6.12
CA ARG A 33 -11.12 -1.42 -5.48
C ARG A 33 -12.60 -1.70 -5.29
N HIS A 34 -13.14 -1.45 -4.08
CA HIS A 34 -14.54 -1.74 -3.78
C HIS A 34 -15.47 -0.53 -3.91
N CYS A 35 -14.96 0.70 -4.00
CA CYS A 35 -15.75 1.92 -4.17
C CYS A 35 -16.97 1.97 -3.21
N ALA A 36 -16.77 1.64 -1.94
CA ALA A 36 -17.78 1.48 -0.88
C ALA A 36 -18.73 0.26 -1.03
N HIS A 37 -18.61 -0.56 -2.08
CA HIS A 37 -19.39 -1.78 -2.32
C HIS A 37 -18.62 -3.05 -1.91
N THR A 38 -18.15 -3.09 -0.66
CA THR A 38 -17.23 -4.12 -0.15
C THR A 38 -17.77 -5.56 -0.30
N GLN A 39 -19.05 -5.78 0.03
CA GLN A 39 -19.67 -7.11 -0.04
C GLN A 39 -19.79 -7.60 -1.49
N GLU A 40 -20.13 -6.71 -2.41
CA GLU A 40 -20.25 -7.03 -3.83
C GLU A 40 -18.88 -7.37 -4.43
N ALA A 41 -17.85 -6.58 -4.10
CA ALA A 41 -16.48 -6.81 -4.55
C ALA A 41 -15.94 -8.15 -4.03
N LEU A 42 -16.12 -8.46 -2.74
CA LEU A 42 -15.71 -9.75 -2.18
C LEU A 42 -16.48 -10.91 -2.79
N SER A 43 -17.81 -10.76 -2.96
CA SER A 43 -18.63 -11.80 -3.57
C SER A 43 -18.23 -12.11 -5.01
N ALA A 44 -17.81 -11.08 -5.77
CA ALA A 44 -17.30 -11.25 -7.13
C ALA A 44 -15.97 -12.01 -7.12
N LEU A 45 -15.02 -11.63 -6.25
CA LEU A 45 -13.74 -12.32 -6.12
C LEU A 45 -13.90 -13.79 -5.71
N LEU A 46 -14.82 -14.09 -4.79
CA LEU A 46 -15.09 -15.46 -4.38
C LEU A 46 -15.68 -16.31 -5.51
N ARG A 47 -16.52 -15.74 -6.38
CA ARG A 47 -17.05 -16.44 -7.57
C ARG A 47 -15.93 -16.72 -8.57
N GLU A 48 -15.11 -15.73 -8.89
CA GLU A 48 -13.96 -15.90 -9.79
C GLU A 48 -12.96 -16.94 -9.26
N ALA A 49 -12.69 -16.92 -7.96
CA ALA A 49 -11.86 -17.93 -7.32
C ALA A 49 -12.47 -19.35 -7.48
N ARG A 50 -13.79 -19.49 -7.23
CA ARG A 50 -14.50 -20.76 -7.42
C ARG A 50 -14.48 -21.25 -8.88
N GLU A 51 -14.65 -20.34 -9.84
CA GLU A 51 -14.54 -20.67 -11.28
C GLU A 51 -13.15 -21.20 -11.63
N ARG A 52 -12.10 -20.66 -10.99
CA ARG A 52 -10.72 -21.06 -11.26
C ARG A 52 -10.29 -22.37 -10.59
N VAL A 53 -10.70 -22.60 -9.35
CA VAL A 53 -10.24 -23.77 -8.56
C VAL A 53 -11.31 -24.86 -8.38
N GLY A 54 -12.55 -24.61 -8.80
CA GLY A 54 -13.68 -25.51 -8.60
C GLY A 54 -14.24 -25.49 -7.18
N ASP A 55 -15.14 -26.44 -6.88
CA ASP A 55 -15.70 -26.61 -5.53
C ASP A 55 -14.65 -27.19 -4.58
N CYS A 56 -14.38 -26.47 -3.50
CA CYS A 56 -13.35 -26.81 -2.51
C CYS A 56 -13.81 -26.42 -1.09
N ALA A 57 -13.16 -27.00 -0.09
CA ALA A 57 -13.26 -26.53 1.28
C ALA A 57 -12.23 -25.40 1.50
N LEU A 58 -12.58 -24.37 2.27
CA LEU A 58 -11.69 -23.26 2.58
C LEU A 58 -11.39 -23.20 4.08
N ARG A 59 -10.11 -23.07 4.41
CA ARG A 59 -9.65 -22.58 5.72
C ARG A 59 -9.32 -21.10 5.57
N ALA A 60 -10.27 -20.24 5.95
CA ALA A 60 -10.15 -18.81 5.75
C ALA A 60 -9.65 -18.10 7.01
N LYS A 61 -8.87 -17.04 6.79
CA LYS A 61 -8.59 -15.97 7.75
C LYS A 61 -8.88 -14.63 7.09
N ILE A 62 -9.27 -13.65 7.88
CA ILE A 62 -9.62 -12.32 7.38
C ILE A 62 -8.86 -11.25 8.16
N THR A 63 -8.43 -10.21 7.45
CA THR A 63 -7.72 -9.04 7.99
C THR A 63 -8.23 -7.75 7.33
N GLY A 64 -7.69 -6.63 7.73
CA GLY A 64 -8.00 -5.31 7.20
C GLY A 64 -8.96 -4.50 8.06
N SER A 65 -8.88 -3.18 7.96
CA SER A 65 -9.62 -2.22 8.78
C SER A 65 -11.14 -2.34 8.63
N GLY A 66 -11.64 -2.74 7.44
CA GLY A 66 -13.06 -2.96 7.14
C GLY A 66 -13.59 -4.35 7.48
N ALA A 67 -12.75 -5.29 7.93
CA ALA A 67 -13.09 -6.71 7.99
C ALA A 67 -13.80 -7.18 9.26
N ILE A 68 -13.71 -6.46 10.38
CA ILE A 68 -14.12 -6.95 11.72
C ILE A 68 -15.58 -7.43 11.76
N ASN A 69 -16.49 -6.64 11.21
CA ASN A 69 -17.91 -6.99 11.22
C ASN A 69 -18.22 -8.19 10.32
N LEU A 70 -17.54 -8.27 9.18
CA LEU A 70 -17.71 -9.39 8.25
C LEU A 70 -17.12 -10.68 8.81
N ALA A 71 -15.96 -10.61 9.47
CA ALA A 71 -15.34 -11.71 10.18
C ALA A 71 -16.31 -12.36 11.19
N LYS A 72 -16.94 -11.51 12.01
CA LYS A 72 -17.96 -11.95 12.97
C LYS A 72 -19.18 -12.57 12.30
N ALA A 73 -19.70 -11.94 11.25
CA ALA A 73 -20.89 -12.41 10.54
C ALA A 73 -20.65 -13.77 9.85
N LEU A 74 -19.47 -14.01 9.32
CA LEU A 74 -19.08 -15.24 8.62
C LEU A 74 -18.48 -16.32 9.54
N GLY A 75 -18.21 -16.01 10.83
CA GLY A 75 -17.51 -16.89 11.75
C GLY A 75 -16.07 -17.20 11.32
N ILE A 76 -15.43 -16.29 10.58
CA ILE A 76 -14.04 -16.44 10.11
C ILE A 76 -13.09 -15.77 11.13
N PRO A 77 -11.97 -16.42 11.53
CA PRO A 77 -11.01 -15.82 12.43
C PRO A 77 -10.42 -14.53 11.85
N PHE A 78 -10.49 -13.44 12.63
CA PHE A 78 -9.84 -12.16 12.31
C PHE A 78 -8.38 -12.18 12.79
N VAL A 79 -7.49 -11.66 11.96
CA VAL A 79 -6.06 -11.45 12.28
C VAL A 79 -5.76 -9.96 12.14
N GLN A 80 -5.05 -9.40 13.09
CA GLN A 80 -4.58 -8.02 12.97
C GLN A 80 -3.60 -7.89 11.79
N GLU A 81 -3.72 -6.81 11.05
CA GLU A 81 -2.98 -6.57 9.80
C GLU A 81 -1.46 -6.60 10.02
N VAL A 82 -0.98 -5.93 11.06
CA VAL A 82 0.46 -5.94 11.43
C VAL A 82 0.97 -7.36 11.72
N VAL A 83 0.14 -8.22 12.32
CA VAL A 83 0.51 -9.62 12.61
C VAL A 83 0.57 -10.42 11.31
N ALA A 84 -0.41 -10.23 10.42
CA ALA A 84 -0.44 -10.91 9.12
C ALA A 84 0.76 -10.52 8.25
N VAL A 85 1.07 -9.21 8.16
CA VAL A 85 2.22 -8.68 7.42
C VAL A 85 3.54 -9.18 8.02
N ALA A 86 3.69 -9.12 9.35
CA ALA A 86 4.91 -9.59 10.00
C ALA A 86 5.14 -11.09 9.79
N ASP A 87 4.08 -11.90 9.83
CA ASP A 87 4.16 -13.35 9.60
C ASP A 87 4.55 -13.68 8.15
N ALA A 88 3.98 -12.95 7.20
CA ALA A 88 4.32 -13.08 5.79
C ALA A 88 5.79 -12.71 5.53
N LEU A 89 6.24 -11.53 5.98
CA LEU A 89 7.62 -11.09 5.75
C LEU A 89 8.66 -11.98 6.44
N ARG A 90 8.37 -12.51 7.63
CA ARG A 90 9.28 -13.47 8.27
C ARG A 90 9.47 -14.76 7.48
N ARG A 91 8.51 -15.14 6.63
CA ARG A 91 8.59 -16.34 5.78
C ARG A 91 9.22 -16.04 4.44
N GLU A 92 8.74 -14.98 3.78
CA GLU A 92 9.10 -14.67 2.38
C GLU A 92 10.37 -13.82 2.28
N ALA A 93 10.62 -12.96 3.28
CA ALA A 93 11.74 -12.03 3.32
C ALA A 93 12.31 -11.88 4.73
N PRO A 94 12.88 -12.96 5.32
CA PRO A 94 13.32 -13.00 6.72
C PRO A 94 14.43 -12.00 7.07
N GLN A 95 15.12 -11.46 6.07
CA GLN A 95 16.14 -10.42 6.21
C GLN A 95 15.54 -9.01 6.42
N THR A 96 14.21 -8.83 6.36
CA THR A 96 13.58 -7.51 6.47
C THR A 96 13.85 -6.89 7.84
N ASP A 97 14.45 -5.70 7.84
CA ASP A 97 14.65 -4.89 9.04
C ASP A 97 13.51 -3.88 9.26
N VAL A 98 12.99 -3.32 8.16
CA VAL A 98 11.90 -2.34 8.18
C VAL A 98 10.95 -2.62 7.03
N ALA A 99 9.64 -2.53 7.26
CA ALA A 99 8.65 -2.48 6.18
C ALA A 99 7.98 -1.12 6.16
N ILE A 100 7.81 -0.56 4.94
CA ILE A 100 7.03 0.64 4.67
C ILE A 100 5.81 0.19 3.88
N GLU A 101 4.64 0.41 4.44
CA GLU A 101 3.37 0.09 3.81
C GLU A 101 2.57 1.37 3.52
N LEU A 102 2.16 1.55 2.28
CA LEU A 102 1.22 2.60 1.89
C LEU A 102 -0.09 1.96 1.42
N GLY A 103 -1.13 2.17 2.20
CA GLY A 103 -2.50 1.78 1.86
C GLY A 103 -3.28 2.89 1.16
N GLY A 104 -4.58 2.67 1.01
CA GLY A 104 -5.51 3.68 0.46
C GLY A 104 -5.64 4.90 1.36
N GLU A 105 -5.78 4.70 2.66
CA GLU A 105 -5.94 5.76 3.67
C GLU A 105 -4.93 5.66 4.81
N ASP A 106 -4.23 4.54 4.92
CA ASP A 106 -3.25 4.25 5.94
C ASP A 106 -1.82 4.29 5.38
N ALA A 107 -0.89 4.72 6.21
CA ALA A 107 0.54 4.61 5.99
C ALA A 107 1.17 4.04 7.25
N LYS A 108 2.04 3.03 7.12
CA LYS A 108 2.65 2.33 8.25
C LYS A 108 4.14 2.16 8.05
N ILE A 109 4.88 2.20 9.14
CA ILE A 109 6.27 1.73 9.21
C ILE A 109 6.35 0.66 10.28
N ILE A 110 6.83 -0.52 9.92
CA ILE A 110 6.98 -1.65 10.81
C ILE A 110 8.48 -1.93 10.96
N TYR A 111 8.99 -1.85 12.16
CA TYR A 111 10.37 -2.17 12.49
C TYR A 111 10.45 -3.60 13.05
N PHE A 112 11.30 -4.41 12.42
CA PHE A 112 11.59 -5.78 12.84
C PHE A 112 12.84 -5.78 13.72
N GLY A 113 12.69 -6.17 14.97
CA GLY A 113 13.77 -6.24 15.95
C GLY A 113 13.45 -7.30 17.00
N THR A 114 14.00 -7.15 18.21
CA THR A 114 13.64 -8.02 19.32
C THR A 114 12.15 -7.93 19.66
N THR A 115 11.55 -6.76 19.45
CA THR A 115 10.11 -6.51 19.50
C THR A 115 9.66 -5.89 18.20
N LEU A 116 8.48 -6.29 17.73
CA LEU A 116 7.83 -5.68 16.59
C LEU A 116 7.30 -4.29 17.00
N GLU A 117 7.69 -3.24 16.28
CA GLU A 117 7.20 -1.89 16.53
C GLU A 117 6.50 -1.38 15.26
N GLU A 118 5.22 -1.06 15.40
CA GLU A 118 4.41 -0.46 14.33
C GLU A 118 4.21 1.03 14.62
N ARG A 119 4.32 1.84 13.58
CA ARG A 119 3.94 3.24 13.56
C ARG A 119 3.02 3.47 12.39
N MET A 120 1.87 4.06 12.65
CA MET A 120 0.83 4.31 11.66
C MET A 120 0.43 5.79 11.71
N ASN A 121 0.03 6.34 10.56
CA ASN A 121 -0.57 7.66 10.53
C ASN A 121 -1.88 7.68 11.35
N GLY A 122 -2.18 8.82 11.94
CA GLY A 122 -3.45 9.03 12.64
C GLY A 122 -4.62 9.22 11.66
N VAL A 123 -5.49 10.18 11.95
CA VAL A 123 -6.74 10.45 11.19
C VAL A 123 -6.51 11.06 9.80
N CYS A 124 -5.28 11.50 9.49
CA CYS A 124 -4.98 12.23 8.26
C CYS A 124 -4.47 11.29 7.17
N ALA A 125 -5.17 11.25 6.05
CA ALA A 125 -4.77 10.49 4.86
C ALA A 125 -3.61 11.12 4.07
N GLY A 126 -2.94 12.15 4.58
CA GLY A 126 -1.76 12.75 3.97
C GLY A 126 -0.64 11.72 3.79
N GLY A 127 -0.09 11.63 2.59
CA GLY A 127 0.95 10.65 2.28
C GLY A 127 0.44 9.24 1.97
N THR A 128 -0.85 9.06 1.68
CA THR A 128 -1.47 7.78 1.35
C THR A 128 -1.97 7.72 -0.09
N GLY A 129 -2.54 6.59 -0.51
CA GLY A 129 -3.14 6.43 -1.84
C GLY A 129 -4.24 7.46 -2.13
N SER A 130 -5.09 7.75 -1.15
CA SER A 130 -6.16 8.77 -1.30
C SER A 130 -5.59 10.18 -1.51
N PHE A 131 -4.48 10.52 -0.88
CA PHE A 131 -3.78 11.77 -1.16
C PHE A 131 -3.27 11.81 -2.60
N ILE A 132 -2.65 10.72 -3.06
CA ILE A 132 -2.14 10.60 -4.43
C ILE A 132 -3.29 10.74 -5.44
N ASP A 133 -4.42 10.06 -5.23
CA ASP A 133 -5.61 10.14 -6.08
C ASP A 133 -6.16 11.59 -6.16
N GLN A 134 -6.20 12.32 -5.02
CA GLN A 134 -6.63 13.72 -4.98
C GLN A 134 -5.68 14.64 -5.78
N MET A 135 -4.38 14.44 -5.66
CA MET A 135 -3.39 15.23 -6.39
C MET A 135 -3.38 14.90 -7.89
N ALA A 136 -3.56 13.64 -8.24
CA ALA A 136 -3.72 13.23 -9.62
C ALA A 136 -4.95 13.89 -10.28
N ALA A 137 -6.10 13.89 -9.58
CA ALA A 137 -7.30 14.56 -10.04
C ALA A 137 -7.10 16.08 -10.22
N LEU A 138 -6.35 16.74 -9.33
CA LEU A 138 -5.98 18.15 -9.46
C LEU A 138 -5.19 18.43 -10.75
N LEU A 139 -4.31 17.50 -11.14
CA LEU A 139 -3.53 17.57 -12.38
C LEU A 139 -4.26 16.98 -13.61
N GLN A 140 -5.56 16.66 -13.46
CA GLN A 140 -6.41 16.08 -14.51
C GLN A 140 -5.85 14.77 -15.07
N THR A 141 -5.45 13.88 -14.16
CA THR A 141 -4.95 12.54 -14.46
C THR A 141 -5.37 11.56 -13.37
N ASP A 142 -4.93 10.31 -13.45
CA ASP A 142 -5.03 9.29 -12.41
C ASP A 142 -3.65 8.99 -11.77
N ALA A 143 -3.62 8.14 -10.76
CA ALA A 143 -2.38 7.78 -10.08
C ALA A 143 -1.34 7.18 -11.05
N SER A 144 -1.76 6.34 -11.99
CA SER A 144 -0.88 5.76 -13.00
C SER A 144 -0.35 6.80 -13.99
N GLY A 145 -1.20 7.78 -14.36
CA GLY A 145 -0.78 8.92 -15.19
C GLY A 145 0.20 9.81 -14.45
N LEU A 146 -0.03 10.04 -13.16
CA LEU A 146 0.90 10.79 -12.33
C LEU A 146 2.28 10.10 -12.26
N ASP A 147 2.31 8.77 -12.15
CA ASP A 147 3.55 8.00 -12.13
C ASP A 147 4.30 8.09 -13.47
N ARG A 148 3.59 7.97 -14.60
CA ARG A 148 4.19 8.15 -15.94
C ARG A 148 4.81 9.54 -16.12
N GLU A 149 4.11 10.59 -15.68
CA GLU A 149 4.63 11.96 -15.75
C GLU A 149 5.87 12.11 -14.87
N ALA A 150 5.84 11.59 -13.64
CA ALA A 150 6.95 11.69 -12.69
C ALA A 150 8.25 11.06 -13.21
N ALA A 151 8.20 10.15 -14.19
CA ALA A 151 9.40 9.57 -14.80
C ALA A 151 10.26 10.59 -15.59
N HIS A 152 9.70 11.73 -15.98
CA HIS A 152 10.32 12.73 -16.84
C HIS A 152 10.66 14.05 -16.13
N TYR A 153 10.61 14.08 -14.79
CA TYR A 153 10.88 15.30 -14.02
C TYR A 153 12.31 15.81 -14.19
N GLN A 154 12.46 17.11 -14.08
CA GLN A 154 13.75 17.80 -14.07
C GLN A 154 13.98 18.53 -12.73
N GLN A 155 12.91 18.93 -12.05
CA GLN A 155 12.94 19.67 -10.82
C GLN A 155 11.93 19.16 -9.80
N ILE A 156 12.25 19.24 -8.51
CA ILE A 156 11.34 18.91 -7.41
C ILE A 156 11.07 20.19 -6.61
N TYR A 157 9.79 20.53 -6.47
CA TYR A 157 9.32 21.66 -5.69
C TYR A 157 8.93 21.22 -4.26
N PRO A 158 9.11 22.07 -3.25
CA PRO A 158 8.61 21.79 -1.91
C PRO A 158 7.08 21.86 -1.89
N ILE A 159 6.43 20.74 -1.57
CA ILE A 159 4.98 20.61 -1.41
C ILE A 159 4.69 20.03 -0.04
N ALA A 160 3.72 20.61 0.69
CA ALA A 160 3.28 20.09 1.97
C ALA A 160 2.35 18.89 1.79
N ALA A 161 2.75 17.68 2.23
CA ALA A 161 1.95 16.46 2.12
C ALA A 161 1.04 16.19 3.32
N ARG A 162 0.97 17.10 4.30
CA ARG A 162 0.20 16.90 5.55
C ARG A 162 -1.31 16.89 5.33
N CYS A 163 -1.77 17.66 4.33
CA CYS A 163 -3.20 17.81 4.05
C CYS A 163 -3.37 18.14 2.57
N GLY A 164 -4.31 17.47 1.90
CA GLY A 164 -4.61 17.73 0.49
C GLY A 164 -5.00 19.18 0.19
N VAL A 165 -5.59 19.90 1.17
CA VAL A 165 -5.91 21.33 1.03
C VAL A 165 -4.63 22.19 0.95
N PHE A 166 -3.68 21.96 1.85
CA PHE A 166 -2.41 22.70 1.81
C PHE A 166 -1.56 22.33 0.59
N ALA A 167 -1.52 21.04 0.23
CA ALA A 167 -0.82 20.64 -0.99
C ALA A 167 -1.41 21.33 -2.23
N LYS A 168 -2.74 21.48 -2.31
CA LYS A 168 -3.40 22.21 -3.39
C LYS A 168 -3.00 23.69 -3.42
N THR A 169 -2.88 24.34 -2.27
CA THR A 169 -2.43 25.73 -2.18
C THR A 169 -0.95 25.91 -2.59
N ASP A 170 -0.13 24.90 -2.39
CA ASP A 170 1.27 24.92 -2.84
C ASP A 170 1.38 24.65 -4.35
N ILE A 171 0.57 23.74 -4.88
CA ILE A 171 0.61 23.33 -6.30
C ILE A 171 0.03 24.40 -7.22
N GLN A 172 -1.03 25.08 -6.82
CA GLN A 172 -1.73 26.04 -7.70
C GLN A 172 -0.84 27.21 -8.16
N PRO A 173 -0.04 27.87 -7.31
CA PRO A 173 0.93 28.87 -7.75
C PRO A 173 1.96 28.31 -8.74
N LEU A 174 2.49 27.09 -8.48
CA LEU A 174 3.46 26.45 -9.37
C LEU A 174 2.90 26.20 -10.77
N ILE A 175 1.63 25.78 -10.87
CA ILE A 175 0.93 25.65 -12.16
C ILE A 175 0.89 27.01 -12.88
N ASN A 176 0.53 28.08 -12.17
CA ASN A 176 0.44 29.43 -12.71
C ASN A 176 1.80 29.98 -13.16
N GLU A 177 2.88 29.56 -12.51
CA GLU A 177 4.26 29.89 -12.84
C GLU A 177 4.85 29.04 -13.97
N GLY A 178 4.08 28.07 -14.49
CA GLY A 178 4.48 27.24 -15.61
C GLY A 178 5.27 25.99 -15.27
N ALA A 179 5.20 25.52 -14.02
CA ALA A 179 5.79 24.23 -13.64
C ALA A 179 5.19 23.09 -14.49
N THR A 180 6.04 22.18 -14.95
CA THR A 180 5.61 21.06 -15.78
C THR A 180 4.82 20.03 -14.96
N LYS A 181 3.92 19.29 -15.64
CA LYS A 181 3.22 18.16 -14.97
C LYS A 181 4.19 17.13 -14.44
N ALA A 182 5.30 16.88 -15.12
CA ALA A 182 6.34 15.96 -14.72
C ALA A 182 6.98 16.38 -13.38
N ASP A 183 7.36 17.65 -13.27
CA ASP A 183 7.96 18.18 -12.05
C ASP A 183 6.98 18.19 -10.87
N LEU A 184 5.72 18.56 -11.13
CA LEU A 184 4.66 18.53 -10.12
C LEU A 184 4.37 17.10 -9.64
N ALA A 185 4.31 16.12 -10.54
CA ALA A 185 4.10 14.72 -10.22
C ALA A 185 5.22 14.17 -9.33
N ALA A 186 6.48 14.41 -9.70
CA ALA A 186 7.63 14.01 -8.88
C ALA A 186 7.66 14.74 -7.52
N SER A 187 7.25 16.01 -7.47
CA SER A 187 7.15 16.79 -6.26
C SER A 187 6.08 16.27 -5.30
N ILE A 188 4.93 15.83 -5.84
CA ILE A 188 3.86 15.18 -5.07
C ILE A 188 4.38 13.87 -4.47
N PHE A 189 5.06 13.03 -5.24
CA PHE A 189 5.65 11.79 -4.71
C PHE A 189 6.71 12.06 -3.66
N GLN A 190 7.58 13.05 -3.86
CA GLN A 190 8.56 13.44 -2.85
C GLN A 190 7.88 13.95 -1.56
N ALA A 191 6.77 14.65 -1.67
CA ALA A 191 5.99 15.09 -0.53
C ALA A 191 5.39 13.91 0.26
N VAL A 192 4.88 12.87 -0.43
CA VAL A 192 4.43 11.60 0.19
C VAL A 192 5.59 10.95 0.96
N VAL A 193 6.75 10.82 0.34
CA VAL A 193 7.96 10.25 0.96
C VAL A 193 8.34 11.02 2.23
N ASN A 194 8.42 12.34 2.13
CA ASN A 194 8.80 13.21 3.24
C ASN A 194 7.79 13.09 4.40
N GLN A 195 6.49 13.03 4.09
CA GLN A 195 5.43 12.86 5.10
C GLN A 195 5.54 11.50 5.79
N THR A 196 5.76 10.44 5.05
CA THR A 196 5.91 9.09 5.62
C THR A 196 7.15 9.02 6.51
N ILE A 197 8.31 9.48 6.03
CA ILE A 197 9.56 9.42 6.80
C ILE A 197 9.49 10.33 8.01
N SER A 198 9.17 11.62 7.86
CA SER A 198 9.18 12.56 8.97
C SER A 198 8.01 12.37 9.93
N GLY A 199 6.82 12.05 9.41
CA GLY A 199 5.60 11.92 10.19
C GLY A 199 5.51 10.62 10.97
N LEU A 200 5.99 9.51 10.40
CA LEU A 200 5.88 8.19 11.03
C LEU A 200 7.18 7.75 11.71
N ALA A 201 8.33 7.89 11.05
CA ALA A 201 9.58 7.48 11.67
C ALA A 201 9.96 8.36 12.86
N CYS A 202 9.53 9.63 12.90
CA CYS A 202 9.75 10.55 14.04
C CYS A 202 11.20 10.50 14.54
N GLY A 203 12.16 10.53 13.62
CA GLY A 203 13.60 10.50 13.93
C GLY A 203 14.19 9.10 14.15
N LYS A 204 13.39 8.04 14.22
CA LYS A 204 13.92 6.67 14.24
C LYS A 204 14.49 6.32 12.87
N PRO A 205 15.76 5.86 12.77
CA PRO A 205 16.37 5.55 11.48
C PRO A 205 15.64 4.41 10.76
N ILE A 206 15.40 4.59 9.46
CA ILE A 206 15.00 3.53 8.53
C ILE A 206 16.28 3.04 7.87
N ARG A 207 16.77 1.86 8.25
CA ARG A 207 18.06 1.31 7.82
C ARG A 207 17.97 -0.21 7.67
N GLY A 208 18.95 -0.79 6.95
CA GLY A 208 19.00 -2.20 6.66
C GLY A 208 18.13 -2.55 5.46
N HIS A 209 17.55 -3.72 5.46
CA HIS A 209 16.71 -4.22 4.38
C HIS A 209 15.30 -3.69 4.55
N VAL A 210 14.84 -2.90 3.57
CA VAL A 210 13.55 -2.22 3.60
C VAL A 210 12.60 -2.89 2.61
N ALA A 211 11.50 -3.45 3.12
CA ALA A 211 10.42 -3.98 2.30
C ALA A 211 9.37 -2.90 2.00
N PHE A 212 8.94 -2.83 0.74
CA PHE A 212 7.90 -1.94 0.27
C PHE A 212 6.61 -2.70 0.05
N LEU A 213 5.51 -2.26 0.68
CA LEU A 213 4.23 -2.94 0.70
C LEU A 213 3.08 -1.98 0.37
N GLY A 214 1.97 -2.57 -0.07
CA GLY A 214 0.74 -1.86 -0.35
C GLY A 214 0.62 -1.32 -1.77
N GLY A 215 -0.62 -1.11 -2.22
CA GLY A 215 -0.94 -0.77 -3.60
C GLY A 215 -0.16 0.40 -4.17
N PRO A 216 -0.06 1.56 -3.50
CA PRO A 216 0.73 2.67 -4.03
C PRO A 216 2.19 2.33 -4.31
N LEU A 217 2.86 1.55 -3.45
CA LEU A 217 4.26 1.17 -3.67
C LEU A 217 4.44 0.02 -4.66
N HIS A 218 3.38 -0.78 -4.87
CA HIS A 218 3.37 -1.83 -5.87
C HIS A 218 3.12 -1.27 -7.29
N PHE A 219 2.12 -0.39 -7.45
CA PHE A 219 1.68 0.07 -8.77
C PHE A 219 2.34 1.37 -9.25
N LEU A 220 3.08 2.10 -8.38
CA LEU A 220 3.70 3.38 -8.69
C LEU A 220 5.23 3.30 -8.52
N PRO A 221 5.95 2.79 -9.53
CA PRO A 221 7.41 2.61 -9.47
C PRO A 221 8.17 3.93 -9.23
N GLN A 222 7.68 5.08 -9.69
CA GLN A 222 8.34 6.36 -9.45
C GLN A 222 8.20 6.82 -7.99
N LEU A 223 7.08 6.49 -7.35
CA LEU A 223 6.92 6.72 -5.91
C LEU A 223 7.90 5.85 -5.11
N LYS A 224 8.02 4.56 -5.44
CA LYS A 224 8.99 3.65 -4.81
C LYS A 224 10.42 4.13 -5.04
N ALA A 225 10.75 4.56 -6.26
CA ALA A 225 12.06 5.13 -6.58
C ALA A 225 12.37 6.40 -5.76
N ALA A 226 11.37 7.23 -5.45
CA ALA A 226 11.53 8.39 -4.59
C ALA A 226 11.87 8.00 -3.13
N PHE A 227 11.27 6.92 -2.60
CA PHE A 227 11.68 6.35 -1.30
C PHE A 227 13.12 5.83 -1.32
N ILE A 228 13.46 4.99 -2.31
CA ILE A 228 14.81 4.41 -2.47
C ILE A 228 15.85 5.53 -2.50
N ARG A 229 15.64 6.56 -3.31
CA ARG A 229 16.54 7.72 -3.43
C ARG A 229 16.65 8.49 -2.10
N THR A 230 15.55 8.77 -1.43
CA THR A 230 15.53 9.56 -0.19
C THR A 230 16.18 8.82 0.97
N LEU A 231 15.93 7.51 1.07
CA LEU A 231 16.52 6.65 2.10
C LEU A 231 17.93 6.16 1.74
N LYS A 232 18.41 6.45 0.52
CA LYS A 232 19.71 6.01 -0.03
C LYS A 232 19.87 4.48 0.02
N LEU A 233 18.80 3.77 -0.34
CA LEU A 233 18.81 2.31 -0.42
C LEU A 233 19.53 1.86 -1.70
N THR A 234 20.05 0.62 -1.66
CA THR A 234 20.62 -0.08 -2.80
C THR A 234 19.70 -1.24 -3.20
N ASP A 235 19.99 -1.88 -4.33
CA ASP A 235 19.26 -3.07 -4.78
C ASP A 235 19.32 -4.20 -3.73
N GLU A 236 20.47 -4.33 -3.02
CA GLU A 236 20.64 -5.31 -1.95
C GLU A 236 19.80 -5.03 -0.71
N THR A 237 19.56 -3.75 -0.42
CA THR A 237 18.79 -3.30 0.76
C THR A 237 17.33 -3.02 0.45
N THR A 238 16.90 -3.15 -0.79
CA THR A 238 15.52 -2.99 -1.22
C THR A 238 14.86 -4.35 -1.37
N ILE A 239 13.76 -4.58 -0.68
CA ILE A 239 12.95 -5.80 -0.78
C ILE A 239 11.63 -5.44 -1.45
N ASP A 240 11.32 -6.16 -2.52
CA ASP A 240 10.07 -6.04 -3.27
C ASP A 240 9.40 -7.43 -3.27
N PRO A 241 8.55 -7.73 -2.29
CA PRO A 241 7.91 -9.03 -2.23
C PRO A 241 7.00 -9.25 -3.45
N GLU A 242 7.09 -10.42 -4.08
CA GLU A 242 6.39 -10.73 -5.33
C GLU A 242 4.86 -10.60 -5.25
N ASN A 243 4.30 -10.65 -4.04
CA ASN A 243 2.85 -10.61 -3.80
C ASN A 243 2.43 -9.50 -2.82
N SER A 244 3.17 -8.39 -2.81
CA SER A 244 2.92 -7.25 -1.90
C SER A 244 1.75 -6.37 -2.34
#